data_873ea2c3dc588d88e70130c937c9a3c0
#
_entry.id   873ea2c3dc588d88e70130c937c9a3c0
#
_cell.length_a   1.000
_cell.length_b   1.000
_cell.length_c   1.000
_cell.angle_alpha   90.00
_cell.angle_beta   90.00
_cell.angle_gamma   90.00
#
_symmetry.space_group_name_H-M   'P 1'
#
loop_
_entity.id
_entity.type
_entity.pdbx_description
1 polymer ?
#
loop_
_entity_poly.entity_id
_entity_poly.type
_entity_poly.pdbx_seq_one_letter_code
_entity_poly.pdbx_strand_id
1 'polypeptide(L)'
;AYGTERARVVQPERGMFLTRYFFTHWLPLLGHSAMTTVLAARSLCYWNPLNGDLRNTVETDMSELARLASVSVRTVKDVLNNALVKRYFLRYKVRRIMTANGIRTAGIRLQVRMDDPLTPEDQDLHHLPEEERWYTAGFEDESED
;
A
#
# COMPACT_ATOMS: atom_id res chain seq x y z
N ALA A 1 13.23 20.33 -16.79
CA ALA A 1 12.08 20.96 -16.19
C ALA A 1 12.34 21.42 -14.76
N TYR A 2 13.20 20.72 -14.03
CA TYR A 2 13.60 21.12 -12.69
C TYR A 2 15.00 21.71 -12.76
N GLY A 3 15.29 22.84 -12.21
CA GLY A 3 16.65 23.31 -12.06
C GLY A 3 17.44 22.38 -11.13
N THR A 4 18.77 22.51 -11.13
CA THR A 4 19.65 21.63 -10.35
C THR A 4 19.30 21.65 -8.85
N GLU A 5 19.08 22.82 -8.28
CA GLU A 5 18.73 22.94 -6.86
C GLU A 5 17.36 22.32 -6.56
N ARG A 6 16.39 22.60 -7.42
CA ARG A 6 15.04 22.09 -7.26
C ARG A 6 15.02 20.56 -7.36
N ALA A 7 15.75 20.00 -8.33
CA ALA A 7 15.82 18.55 -8.53
C ALA A 7 16.45 17.84 -7.33
N ARG A 8 17.43 18.49 -6.67
CA ARG A 8 18.07 17.93 -5.49
C ARG A 8 17.11 17.81 -4.31
N VAL A 9 16.16 18.74 -4.19
CA VAL A 9 15.16 18.73 -3.12
C VAL A 9 13.99 17.82 -3.46
N VAL A 10 13.44 17.93 -4.67
CA VAL A 10 12.26 17.17 -5.10
C VAL A 10 12.61 15.70 -5.38
N GLN A 11 13.78 15.43 -5.91
CA GLN A 11 14.25 14.09 -6.27
C GLN A 11 13.25 13.38 -7.21
N PRO A 12 13.06 13.90 -8.44
CA PRO A 12 12.06 13.31 -9.35
C PRO A 12 12.34 11.86 -9.74
N GLU A 13 13.60 11.42 -9.61
CA GLU A 13 13.98 10.01 -9.82
C GLU A 13 13.40 9.08 -8.76
N ARG A 14 12.91 9.62 -7.65
CA ARG A 14 12.24 8.86 -6.58
C ARG A 14 10.73 9.02 -6.61
N GLY A 15 10.20 9.24 -7.79
CA GLY A 15 8.76 9.35 -7.99
C GLY A 15 8.05 8.01 -7.82
N MET A 16 6.73 8.08 -7.69
CA MET A 16 5.87 6.91 -7.63
C MET A 16 5.06 6.80 -8.91
N PHE A 17 4.82 5.56 -9.33
CA PHE A 17 3.93 5.31 -10.47
C PHE A 17 2.48 5.30 -9.99
N LEU A 18 1.64 6.03 -10.72
CA LEU A 18 0.21 6.12 -10.44
C LEU A 18 -0.51 6.34 -11.76
N THR A 19 -1.47 5.47 -12.08
CA THR A 19 -2.26 5.66 -13.29
C THR A 19 -3.38 6.66 -13.05
N ARG A 20 -3.82 7.32 -14.11
CA ARG A 20 -5.01 8.13 -14.06
C ARG A 20 -6.24 7.29 -13.69
N TYR A 21 -6.26 6.03 -14.14
CA TYR A 21 -7.30 5.06 -13.82
C TYR A 21 -7.49 4.89 -12.31
N PHE A 22 -6.40 4.76 -11.57
CA PHE A 22 -6.45 4.65 -10.11
C PHE A 22 -7.19 5.84 -9.51
N PHE A 23 -6.87 7.03 -9.98
CA PHE A 23 -7.48 8.25 -9.49
C PHE A 23 -8.97 8.34 -9.85
N THR A 24 -9.32 8.02 -11.11
CA THR A 24 -10.70 8.22 -11.60
C THR A 24 -11.65 7.11 -11.23
N HIS A 25 -11.15 5.88 -11.04
CA HIS A 25 -12.00 4.71 -10.79
C HIS A 25 -11.91 4.17 -9.37
N TRP A 26 -10.71 4.20 -8.78
CA TRP A 26 -10.55 3.68 -7.41
C TRP A 26 -10.86 4.70 -6.32
N LEU A 27 -10.53 5.96 -6.53
CA LEU A 27 -10.80 7.00 -5.52
C LEU A 27 -12.28 7.06 -5.13
N PRO A 28 -13.25 7.02 -6.05
CA PRO A 28 -14.66 7.01 -5.66
C PRO A 28 -15.07 5.81 -4.82
N LEU A 29 -14.41 4.66 -5.00
CA LEU A 29 -14.70 3.45 -4.24
C LEU A 29 -14.04 3.44 -2.86
N LEU A 30 -12.79 3.90 -2.79
CA LEU A 30 -11.98 3.81 -1.59
C LEU A 30 -12.18 5.01 -0.65
N GLY A 31 -12.34 6.21 -1.24
CA GLY A 31 -12.33 7.45 -0.50
C GLY A 31 -10.92 7.98 -0.24
N HIS A 32 -10.83 9.22 0.23
CA HIS A 32 -9.54 9.92 0.37
C HIS A 32 -8.58 9.21 1.32
N SER A 33 -9.08 8.81 2.49
CA SER A 33 -8.21 8.25 3.54
C SER A 33 -7.58 6.94 3.09
N ALA A 34 -8.35 6.08 2.42
CA ALA A 34 -7.82 4.83 1.90
C ALA A 34 -6.82 5.10 0.78
N MET A 35 -7.15 6.03 -0.12
CA MET A 35 -6.24 6.38 -1.22
C MET A 35 -4.91 6.92 -0.71
N THR A 36 -4.93 7.89 0.22
CA THR A 36 -3.69 8.45 0.76
C THR A 36 -2.90 7.42 1.55
N THR A 37 -3.57 6.52 2.25
CA THR A 37 -2.88 5.45 2.97
C THR A 37 -2.20 4.48 2.01
N VAL A 38 -2.85 4.09 0.92
CA VAL A 38 -2.23 3.25 -0.12
C VAL A 38 -1.02 3.95 -0.72
N LEU A 39 -1.14 5.23 -1.05
CA LEU A 39 -0.02 5.99 -1.62
C LEU A 39 1.12 6.17 -0.62
N ALA A 40 0.80 6.39 0.66
CA ALA A 40 1.82 6.46 1.71
C ALA A 40 2.58 5.13 1.81
N ALA A 41 1.87 4.02 1.77
CA ALA A 41 2.51 2.69 1.77
C ALA A 41 3.40 2.50 0.55
N ARG A 42 2.92 2.89 -0.63
CA ARG A 42 3.72 2.82 -1.86
C ARG A 42 4.98 3.69 -1.78
N SER A 43 4.92 4.81 -1.08
CA SER A 43 6.09 5.69 -0.92
C SER A 43 7.23 5.06 -0.14
N LEU A 44 6.93 4.03 0.66
CA LEU A 44 7.93 3.27 1.41
C LEU A 44 8.53 2.13 0.59
N CYS A 45 8.03 1.90 -0.61
CA CYS A 45 8.39 0.79 -1.48
C CYS A 45 9.05 1.30 -2.76
N TYR A 46 9.47 0.37 -3.61
CA TYR A 46 10.11 0.71 -4.88
C TYR A 46 9.64 -0.23 -5.97
N TRP A 47 9.33 0.32 -7.13
CA TRP A 47 9.01 -0.44 -8.33
C TRP A 47 9.47 0.32 -9.55
N ASN A 48 10.22 -0.36 -10.42
CA ASN A 48 10.60 0.17 -11.72
C ASN A 48 9.95 -0.72 -12.80
N PRO A 49 8.86 -0.27 -13.42
CA PRO A 49 8.15 -1.09 -14.40
C PRO A 49 8.97 -1.37 -15.68
N LEU A 50 10.03 -0.60 -15.92
CA LEU A 50 10.85 -0.79 -17.12
C LEU A 50 11.79 -1.99 -17.01
N ASN A 51 12.37 -2.23 -15.82
CA ASN A 51 13.28 -3.34 -15.60
C ASN A 51 12.73 -4.41 -14.65
N GLY A 52 11.56 -4.19 -14.06
CA GLY A 52 10.91 -5.13 -13.17
C GLY A 52 11.41 -5.15 -11.74
N ASP A 53 12.36 -4.28 -11.38
CA ASP A 53 12.84 -4.20 -9.99
C ASP A 53 11.69 -3.85 -9.06
N LEU A 54 11.54 -4.63 -7.99
CA LEU A 54 10.43 -4.50 -7.08
C LEU A 54 10.88 -4.75 -5.63
N ARG A 55 10.62 -3.78 -4.76
CA ARG A 55 10.76 -3.93 -3.31
C ARG A 55 9.47 -3.42 -2.67
N ASN A 56 8.53 -4.33 -2.46
CA ASN A 56 7.18 -3.99 -2.02
C ASN A 56 6.81 -4.62 -0.68
N THR A 57 7.78 -5.08 0.08
CA THR A 57 7.59 -5.51 1.46
C THR A 57 8.40 -4.60 2.36
N VAL A 58 7.77 -4.03 3.38
CA VAL A 58 8.40 -3.03 4.24
C VAL A 58 7.96 -3.23 5.68
N GLU A 59 8.89 -2.97 6.59
CA GLU A 59 8.59 -2.94 8.02
C GLU A 59 8.39 -1.49 8.45
N THR A 60 7.27 -1.23 9.10
CA THR A 60 6.90 0.10 9.57
C THR A 60 5.99 -0.03 10.79
N ASP A 61 5.31 1.03 11.17
CA ASP A 61 4.27 0.98 12.18
C ASP A 61 3.09 1.85 11.74
N MET A 62 1.98 1.66 12.44
CA MET A 62 0.75 2.38 12.09
C MET A 62 0.87 3.88 12.31
N SER A 63 1.68 4.31 13.27
CA SER A 63 1.90 5.73 13.54
C SER A 63 2.68 6.40 12.40
N GLU A 64 3.71 5.74 11.88
CA GLU A 64 4.47 6.27 10.73
C GLU A 64 3.59 6.35 9.49
N LEU A 65 2.82 5.30 9.22
CA LEU A 65 1.93 5.26 8.07
C LEU A 65 0.87 6.36 8.18
N ALA A 66 0.31 6.57 9.37
CA ALA A 66 -0.65 7.63 9.63
C ALA A 66 -0.05 9.02 9.39
N ARG A 67 1.19 9.22 9.85
CA ARG A 67 1.92 10.47 9.63
C ARG A 67 2.12 10.75 8.15
N LEU A 68 2.58 9.76 7.40
CA LEU A 68 2.82 9.90 5.96
C LEU A 68 1.52 10.16 5.18
N ALA A 69 0.44 9.51 5.57
CA ALA A 69 -0.85 9.66 4.90
C ALA A 69 -1.65 10.88 5.40
N SER A 70 -1.18 11.55 6.44
CA SER A 70 -1.86 12.68 7.07
C SER A 70 -3.26 12.31 7.58
N VAL A 71 -3.35 11.15 8.23
CA VAL A 71 -4.59 10.65 8.83
C VAL A 71 -4.29 10.17 10.25
N SER A 72 -5.33 9.85 11.01
CA SER A 72 -5.16 9.29 12.34
C SER A 72 -4.75 7.82 12.28
N VAL A 73 -4.17 7.31 13.37
CA VAL A 73 -3.85 5.89 13.51
C VAL A 73 -5.12 5.04 13.39
N ARG A 74 -6.22 5.49 13.95
CA ARG A 74 -7.50 4.80 13.83
C ARG A 74 -7.93 4.67 12.37
N THR A 75 -7.76 5.74 11.60
CA THR A 75 -8.07 5.70 10.17
C THR A 75 -7.19 4.69 9.44
N VAL A 76 -5.89 4.63 9.76
CA VAL A 76 -5.00 3.61 9.19
C VAL A 76 -5.51 2.20 9.50
N LYS A 77 -5.91 1.94 10.75
CA LYS A 77 -6.44 0.64 11.12
C LYS A 77 -7.70 0.29 10.32
N ASP A 78 -8.60 1.26 10.17
CA ASP A 78 -9.82 1.06 9.40
C ASP A 78 -9.50 0.77 7.91
N VAL A 79 -8.55 1.50 7.35
CA VAL A 79 -8.12 1.30 5.95
C VAL A 79 -7.50 -0.09 5.77
N LEU A 80 -6.60 -0.49 6.67
CA LEU A 80 -5.94 -1.79 6.57
C LEU A 80 -6.93 -2.96 6.73
N ASN A 81 -8.07 -2.72 7.35
CA ASN A 81 -9.12 -3.72 7.50
C ASN A 81 -10.26 -3.56 6.49
N ASN A 82 -10.16 -2.62 5.58
CA ASN A 82 -11.13 -2.44 4.51
C ASN A 82 -11.02 -3.61 3.52
N ALA A 83 -12.15 -4.21 3.16
CA ALA A 83 -12.16 -5.41 2.31
C ALA A 83 -11.52 -5.19 0.94
N LEU A 84 -11.80 -4.06 0.29
CA LEU A 84 -11.23 -3.74 -1.01
C LEU A 84 -9.73 -3.47 -0.94
N VAL A 85 -9.30 -2.77 0.10
CA VAL A 85 -7.87 -2.48 0.31
C VAL A 85 -7.10 -3.77 0.54
N LYS A 86 -7.59 -4.64 1.40
CA LYS A 86 -6.96 -5.93 1.67
C LYS A 86 -6.90 -6.82 0.43
N ARG A 87 -7.96 -6.81 -0.35
CA ARG A 87 -8.03 -7.67 -1.53
C ARG A 87 -7.12 -7.19 -2.67
N TYR A 88 -6.95 -5.88 -2.83
CA TYR A 88 -6.32 -5.35 -4.04
C TYR A 88 -5.05 -4.56 -3.81
N PHE A 89 -4.75 -4.07 -2.60
CA PHE A 89 -3.68 -3.09 -2.43
C PHE A 89 -2.69 -3.36 -1.32
N LEU A 90 -3.15 -3.72 -0.13
CA LEU A 90 -2.29 -3.80 1.06
C LEU A 90 -2.60 -5.06 1.85
N ARG A 91 -1.53 -5.75 2.24
CA ARG A 91 -1.61 -6.84 3.22
C ARG A 91 -0.65 -6.53 4.35
N TYR A 92 -1.01 -6.89 5.57
CA TYR A 92 -0.13 -6.63 6.70
C TYR A 92 -0.14 -7.78 7.70
N LYS A 93 0.96 -7.87 8.42
CA LYS A 93 1.09 -8.74 9.58
C LYS A 93 1.65 -7.93 10.73
N VAL A 94 1.15 -8.17 11.93
CA VAL A 94 1.68 -7.56 13.13
C VAL A 94 3.00 -8.25 13.47
N ARG A 95 4.03 -7.46 13.71
CA ARG A 95 5.32 -7.98 14.17
C ARG A 95 5.31 -8.05 15.68
N ARG A 96 5.54 -9.26 16.20
CA ARG A 96 5.61 -9.50 17.64
C ARG A 96 7.01 -9.91 18.02
N ILE A 97 7.51 -9.35 19.12
CA ILE A 97 8.83 -9.69 19.66
C ILE A 97 8.66 -10.18 21.10
N MET A 98 9.53 -11.09 21.48
CA MET A 98 9.59 -11.58 22.87
C MET A 98 10.47 -10.61 23.68
N THR A 99 9.95 -10.12 24.80
CA THR A 99 10.68 -9.27 25.73
C THR A 99 10.67 -9.89 27.11
N ALA A 100 11.46 -9.32 28.03
CA ALA A 100 11.47 -9.75 29.43
C ALA A 100 10.09 -9.68 30.10
N ASN A 101 9.23 -8.79 29.60
CA ASN A 101 7.87 -8.58 30.14
C ASN A 101 6.78 -9.28 29.31
N GLY A 102 7.16 -10.18 28.40
CA GLY A 102 6.24 -10.90 27.56
C GLY A 102 6.33 -10.51 26.10
N ILE A 103 5.30 -10.88 25.31
CA ILE A 103 5.25 -10.59 23.87
C ILE A 103 4.76 -9.18 23.66
N ARG A 104 5.46 -8.40 22.83
CA ARG A 104 5.09 -7.04 22.47
C ARG A 104 5.00 -6.86 20.98
N THR A 105 4.17 -5.94 20.54
CA THR A 105 4.07 -5.53 19.15
C THR A 105 5.24 -4.62 18.79
N ALA A 106 5.99 -4.99 17.75
CA ALA A 106 7.15 -4.22 17.27
C ALA A 106 6.85 -3.50 15.95
N GLY A 107 5.57 -3.24 15.65
CA GLY A 107 5.15 -2.63 14.39
C GLY A 107 4.46 -3.62 13.48
N ILE A 108 4.48 -3.32 12.20
CA ILE A 108 3.83 -4.16 11.19
C ILE A 108 4.77 -4.43 10.03
N ARG A 109 4.51 -5.52 9.34
CA ARG A 109 5.13 -5.81 8.04
C ARG A 109 4.04 -5.66 6.99
N LEU A 110 4.30 -4.80 6.01
CA LEU A 110 3.37 -4.54 4.91
C LEU A 110 3.87 -5.18 3.64
N GLN A 111 2.94 -5.74 2.88
CA GLN A 111 3.16 -5.97 1.45
C GLN A 111 2.21 -5.08 0.66
N VAL A 112 2.76 -4.37 -0.32
CA VAL A 112 2.08 -3.30 -1.04
C VAL A 112 2.00 -3.67 -2.52
N ARG A 113 0.80 -3.56 -3.09
CA ARG A 113 0.66 -3.71 -4.53
C ARG A 113 1.05 -2.40 -5.21
N MET A 114 2.02 -2.48 -6.11
CA MET A 114 2.61 -1.29 -6.74
C MET A 114 1.98 -0.94 -8.08
N ASP A 115 1.30 -1.88 -8.74
CA ASP A 115 0.52 -1.61 -9.95
C ASP A 115 -0.94 -1.32 -9.60
N ASP A 116 -1.70 -0.83 -10.56
CA ASP A 116 -3.09 -0.45 -10.36
C ASP A 116 -4.00 -1.49 -10.99
N PRO A 117 -4.77 -2.25 -10.17
CA PRO A 117 -5.67 -3.26 -10.69
C PRO A 117 -6.95 -2.66 -11.26
N LEU A 118 -7.67 -3.46 -12.05
CA LEU A 118 -9.02 -3.10 -12.45
C LEU A 118 -9.98 -3.18 -11.26
N THR A 119 -10.94 -2.26 -11.21
CA THR A 119 -12.02 -2.35 -10.23
C THR A 119 -12.88 -3.59 -10.48
N PRO A 120 -13.63 -4.10 -9.49
CA PRO A 120 -14.52 -5.23 -9.70
C PRO A 120 -15.50 -5.01 -10.84
N GLU A 121 -16.05 -3.80 -10.96
CA GLU A 121 -16.96 -3.46 -12.04
C GLU A 121 -16.31 -3.60 -13.41
N ASP A 122 -15.10 -3.08 -13.57
CA ASP A 122 -14.37 -3.16 -14.83
C ASP A 122 -13.88 -4.56 -15.15
N GLN A 123 -13.55 -5.36 -14.13
CA GLN A 123 -13.22 -6.77 -14.32
C GLN A 123 -14.41 -7.51 -14.98
N ASP A 124 -15.61 -7.26 -14.49
CA ASP A 124 -16.82 -7.88 -15.03
C ASP A 124 -17.15 -7.34 -16.42
N LEU A 125 -17.07 -6.02 -16.59
CA LEU A 125 -17.40 -5.37 -17.84
C LEU A 125 -16.52 -5.82 -19.01
N HIS A 126 -15.22 -5.98 -18.75
CA HIS A 126 -14.24 -6.31 -19.77
C HIS A 126 -13.85 -7.80 -19.79
N HIS A 127 -14.40 -8.61 -18.90
CA HIS A 127 -14.06 -10.02 -18.73
C HIS A 127 -12.55 -10.22 -18.50
N LEU A 128 -11.98 -9.37 -17.66
CA LEU A 128 -10.55 -9.38 -17.30
C LEU A 128 -10.40 -9.49 -15.80
N PRO A 129 -10.47 -10.71 -15.23
CA PRO A 129 -10.33 -10.86 -13.78
C PRO A 129 -8.93 -10.53 -13.32
N GLU A 130 -8.83 -9.92 -12.14
CA GLU A 130 -7.55 -9.72 -11.47
C GLU A 130 -7.17 -10.98 -10.72
N GLU A 131 -5.86 -11.20 -10.54
CA GLU A 131 -5.37 -12.29 -9.73
C GLU A 131 -5.80 -12.11 -8.28
N GLU A 132 -6.37 -13.18 -7.69
CA GLU A 132 -6.79 -13.14 -6.29
C GLU A 132 -5.61 -13.06 -5.34
N ARG A 133 -4.45 -13.62 -5.74
CA ARG A 133 -3.24 -13.66 -4.93
C ARG A 133 -2.11 -12.87 -5.61
N TRP A 134 -2.18 -11.56 -5.50
CA TRP A 134 -1.11 -10.68 -5.91
C TRP A 134 0.04 -10.63 -4.89
N TYR A 135 -0.20 -11.13 -3.70
CA TYR A 135 0.74 -11.10 -2.58
C TYR A 135 1.52 -12.41 -2.50
N THR A 136 2.69 -12.34 -1.85
CA THR A 136 3.55 -13.51 -1.70
C THR A 136 3.07 -14.41 -0.56
N ALA A 137 3.53 -15.66 -0.56
CA ALA A 137 3.25 -16.59 0.52
C ALA A 137 3.69 -15.97 1.86
N GLY A 138 2.87 -16.15 2.88
CA GLY A 138 3.11 -15.56 4.19
C GLY A 138 2.32 -14.28 4.46
N PHE A 139 1.65 -13.73 3.45
CA PHE A 139 0.78 -12.57 3.60
C PHE A 139 -0.69 -12.90 3.41
N GLU A 140 -1.07 -14.13 3.63
CA GLU A 140 -2.47 -14.54 3.68
C GLU A 140 -3.19 -13.79 4.80
N ASP A 141 -4.50 -13.65 4.65
CA ASP A 141 -5.31 -12.90 5.59
C ASP A 141 -5.36 -13.59 6.95
N GLU A 142 -4.83 -12.95 8.00
CA GLU A 142 -4.87 -13.44 9.37
C GLU A 142 -6.27 -13.33 9.98
N SER A 143 -7.16 -12.53 9.40
CA SER A 143 -8.49 -12.34 9.95
C SER A 143 -9.40 -13.56 9.77
N GLU A 144 -8.95 -14.56 9.02
CA GLU A 144 -9.66 -15.84 8.86
C GLU A 144 -9.35 -16.83 9.98
N ASP A 145 -8.40 -16.52 10.83
CA ASP A 145 -7.98 -17.37 11.95
C ASP A 145 -8.92 -17.28 13.14
#